data_2f3d850d0e5b0b1b2c64723a3d6c93ee
#
_entry.id   2f3d850d0e5b0b1b2c64723a3d6c93ee
#
_cell.length_a   1.000
_cell.length_b   1.000
_cell.length_c   1.000
_cell.angle_alpha   90.00
_cell.angle_beta   90.00
_cell.angle_gamma   90.00
#
_symmetry.space_group_name_H-M   'P 1'
#
loop_
_entity.id
_entity.type
_entity.pdbx_description
1 polymer ?
#
loop_
_entity_poly.entity_id
_entity_poly.type
_entity_poly.pdbx_seq_one_letter_code
_entity_poly.pdbx_strand_id
1 'polypeptide(L)'
;VIISKFLKGFPVDGELQAPKVEIVSMYMDQLHDKDVGVELAREHGVEMYFSIPSALCLGGKELAVDGVLIIGEHGDYAWNEKEQHLYPRRYFFEQACGVFASSGRSVPVFTDKHLSWSWQQAKWMYDRAKELDVPFMAGSSLPVAYRKPWLEHELETPIEEALSIAYGGLESYGFHALETLQCMVERRKGGETGIVAVQCLEGEAVWEARDAGRWSGALAALALAQVEAG
;
A
#
# COMPACT_ATOMS: atom_id res chain seq x y z
N VAL A 1 -9.71 8.19 5.82
CA VAL A 1 -8.65 8.14 6.84
C VAL A 1 -7.34 8.74 6.35
N ILE A 2 -6.82 8.37 5.18
CA ILE A 2 -5.51 8.85 4.69
C ILE A 2 -5.54 10.35 4.44
N ILE A 3 -6.43 10.82 3.58
CA ILE A 3 -6.52 12.24 3.20
C ILE A 3 -6.76 13.17 4.39
N SER A 4 -7.53 12.74 5.39
CA SER A 4 -7.78 13.56 6.59
C SER A 4 -6.51 13.88 7.36
N LYS A 5 -5.50 13.01 7.32
CA LYS A 5 -4.19 13.25 7.95
C LYS A 5 -3.38 14.30 7.20
N PHE A 6 -3.53 14.37 5.89
CA PHE A 6 -2.92 15.43 5.08
C PHE A 6 -3.64 16.76 5.20
N LEU A 7 -4.92 16.77 5.55
CA LEU A 7 -5.71 17.99 5.74
C LEU A 7 -5.68 18.52 7.18
N LYS A 8 -5.76 17.61 8.16
CA LYS A 8 -5.95 17.96 9.59
C LYS A 8 -4.71 17.70 10.44
N GLY A 9 -3.67 17.08 9.89
CA GLY A 9 -2.51 16.62 10.65
C GLY A 9 -2.72 15.24 11.28
N PHE A 10 -1.70 14.78 11.99
CA PHE A 10 -1.68 13.47 12.65
C PHE A 10 -0.87 13.54 13.96
N PRO A 11 -1.21 12.76 14.98
CA PRO A 11 -0.48 12.77 16.24
C PRO A 11 0.84 11.99 16.12
N VAL A 12 1.90 12.55 16.69
CA VAL A 12 3.19 11.88 16.91
C VAL A 12 3.54 12.13 18.39
N ASP A 13 3.75 11.06 19.14
CA ASP A 13 4.07 11.11 20.58
C ASP A 13 3.11 11.99 21.41
N GLY A 14 1.82 11.96 21.02
CA GLY A 14 0.77 12.74 21.68
C GLY A 14 0.63 14.20 21.21
N GLU A 15 1.52 14.68 20.36
CA GLU A 15 1.46 16.02 19.79
C GLU A 15 0.94 16.00 18.35
N LEU A 16 0.02 16.92 18.03
CA LEU A 16 -0.51 17.07 16.67
C LEU A 16 0.54 17.71 15.76
N GLN A 17 0.99 16.97 14.76
CA GLN A 17 1.88 17.46 13.72
C GLN A 17 1.07 18.02 12.54
N ALA A 18 1.38 19.23 12.13
CA ALA A 18 0.80 19.81 10.93
C ALA A 18 1.32 19.11 9.66
N PRO A 19 0.49 18.96 8.61
CA PRO A 19 0.96 18.45 7.33
C PRO A 19 2.07 19.33 6.75
N LYS A 20 3.05 18.71 6.11
CA LYS A 20 4.15 19.42 5.40
C LYS A 20 3.84 19.63 3.92
N VAL A 21 2.65 19.23 3.48
CA VAL A 21 2.16 19.33 2.10
C VAL A 21 0.75 19.88 2.11
N GLU A 22 0.35 20.50 1.04
CA GLU A 22 -1.00 20.99 0.81
C GLU A 22 -1.70 20.13 -0.23
N ILE A 23 -2.95 19.75 0.00
CA ILE A 23 -3.80 19.07 -0.98
C ILE A 23 -4.50 20.16 -1.80
N VAL A 24 -4.06 20.36 -3.02
CA VAL A 24 -4.54 21.43 -3.91
C VAL A 24 -5.62 20.98 -4.88
N SER A 25 -5.71 19.69 -5.14
CA SER A 25 -6.69 19.11 -6.07
C SER A 25 -7.08 17.70 -5.67
N MET A 26 -8.28 17.29 -6.09
CA MET A 26 -8.81 15.96 -5.88
C MET A 26 -9.57 15.46 -7.10
N TYR A 27 -9.39 14.19 -7.41
CA TYR A 27 -10.24 13.41 -8.30
C TYR A 27 -10.80 12.23 -7.55
N MET A 28 -12.09 11.96 -7.71
CA MET A 28 -12.75 10.77 -7.17
C MET A 28 -13.46 10.06 -8.32
N ASP A 29 -13.11 8.77 -8.50
CA ASP A 29 -13.63 7.96 -9.61
C ASP A 29 -15.09 7.58 -9.42
N GLN A 30 -15.47 7.29 -8.18
CA GLN A 30 -16.84 6.97 -7.78
C GLN A 30 -17.21 7.74 -6.52
N LEU A 31 -18.44 8.19 -6.45
CA LEU A 31 -19.01 8.90 -5.30
C LEU A 31 -20.12 8.04 -4.69
N HIS A 32 -19.98 7.71 -3.44
CA HIS A 32 -20.97 6.98 -2.65
C HIS A 32 -21.55 7.88 -1.55
N ASP A 33 -22.77 7.60 -1.10
CA ASP A 33 -23.47 8.36 -0.05
C ASP A 33 -22.69 8.45 1.28
N LYS A 34 -21.79 7.51 1.52
CA LYS A 34 -20.95 7.45 2.73
C LYS A 34 -19.56 8.06 2.55
N ASP A 35 -19.24 8.57 1.37
CA ASP A 35 -17.94 9.18 1.10
C ASP A 35 -17.85 10.55 1.76
N VAL A 36 -16.87 10.68 2.64
CA VAL A 36 -16.56 11.96 3.30
C VAL A 36 -15.58 12.82 2.47
N GLY A 37 -15.10 12.31 1.34
CA GLY A 37 -14.09 12.99 0.52
C GLY A 37 -14.56 14.32 -0.05
N VAL A 38 -15.81 14.37 -0.55
CA VAL A 38 -16.43 15.61 -1.07
C VAL A 38 -16.61 16.65 0.02
N GLU A 39 -17.04 16.20 1.22
CA GLU A 39 -17.22 17.10 2.36
C GLU A 39 -15.88 17.65 2.85
N LEU A 40 -14.86 16.80 2.95
CA LEU A 40 -13.50 17.20 3.31
C LEU A 40 -12.91 18.18 2.28
N ALA A 41 -13.10 17.93 0.98
CA ALA A 41 -12.62 18.81 -0.06
C ALA A 41 -13.25 20.21 0.10
N ARG A 42 -14.57 20.28 0.31
CA ARG A 42 -15.29 21.54 0.53
C ARG A 42 -14.87 22.24 1.82
N GLU A 43 -14.73 21.50 2.94
CA GLU A 43 -14.33 22.03 4.24
C GLU A 43 -12.94 22.70 4.17
N HIS A 44 -12.03 22.10 3.40
CA HIS A 44 -10.64 22.55 3.30
C HIS A 44 -10.32 23.32 2.02
N GLY A 45 -11.31 23.66 1.20
CA GLY A 45 -11.10 24.43 -0.02
C GLY A 45 -10.33 23.71 -1.12
N VAL A 46 -10.35 22.36 -1.11
CA VAL A 46 -9.67 21.55 -2.14
C VAL A 46 -10.55 21.51 -3.39
N GLU A 47 -9.99 21.91 -4.53
CA GLU A 47 -10.69 21.86 -5.81
C GLU A 47 -10.88 20.43 -6.30
N MET A 48 -12.10 20.09 -6.72
CA MET A 48 -12.44 18.78 -7.27
C MET A 48 -12.54 18.82 -8.79
N TYR A 49 -11.90 17.87 -9.44
CA TYR A 49 -11.85 17.75 -10.89
C TYR A 49 -12.53 16.47 -11.39
N PHE A 50 -13.03 16.50 -12.62
CA PHE A 50 -13.74 15.37 -13.26
C PHE A 50 -12.82 14.38 -13.97
N SER A 51 -11.50 14.64 -13.97
CA SER A 51 -10.52 13.72 -14.52
C SER A 51 -9.18 13.85 -13.82
N ILE A 52 -8.39 12.77 -13.82
CA ILE A 52 -7.04 12.75 -13.26
C ILE A 52 -6.14 13.78 -13.96
N PRO A 53 -6.09 13.87 -15.30
CA PRO A 53 -5.29 14.91 -15.95
C PRO A 53 -5.68 16.33 -15.52
N SER A 54 -6.97 16.64 -15.43
CA SER A 54 -7.41 17.96 -14.98
C SER A 54 -7.00 18.25 -13.53
N ALA A 55 -7.07 17.27 -12.65
CA ALA A 55 -6.62 17.42 -11.26
C ALA A 55 -5.11 17.68 -11.18
N LEU A 56 -4.30 16.95 -11.95
CA LEU A 56 -2.85 17.12 -11.97
C LEU A 56 -2.38 18.42 -12.61
N CYS A 57 -3.17 18.96 -13.56
CA CYS A 57 -2.89 20.20 -14.25
C CYS A 57 -3.61 21.42 -13.64
N LEU A 58 -4.36 21.26 -12.56
CA LEU A 58 -5.21 22.29 -11.94
C LEU A 58 -6.10 23.00 -12.99
N GLY A 59 -6.69 22.20 -13.89
CA GLY A 59 -7.50 22.70 -15.01
C GLY A 59 -6.72 23.26 -16.20
N GLY A 60 -5.39 23.35 -16.12
CA GLY A 60 -4.50 23.77 -17.19
C GLY A 60 -4.12 22.65 -18.16
N LYS A 61 -2.99 22.84 -18.88
CA LYS A 61 -2.50 21.91 -19.90
C LYS A 61 -1.24 21.15 -19.47
N GLU A 62 -0.52 21.63 -18.47
CA GLU A 62 0.73 21.09 -17.99
C GLU A 62 0.64 20.69 -16.53
N LEU A 63 1.47 19.77 -16.10
CA LEU A 63 1.57 19.33 -14.72
C LEU A 63 1.80 20.52 -13.77
N ALA A 64 0.92 20.70 -12.81
CA ALA A 64 0.90 21.86 -11.91
C ALA A 64 0.99 21.49 -10.42
N VAL A 65 1.16 20.20 -10.11
CA VAL A 65 1.33 19.69 -8.74
C VAL A 65 2.75 19.17 -8.52
N ASP A 66 3.18 19.07 -7.25
CA ASP A 66 4.51 18.62 -6.85
C ASP A 66 4.54 17.18 -6.34
N GLY A 67 3.39 16.53 -6.23
CA GLY A 67 3.27 15.13 -5.82
C GLY A 67 1.87 14.59 -6.08
N VAL A 68 1.75 13.27 -6.10
CA VAL A 68 0.49 12.56 -6.37
C VAL A 68 0.26 11.47 -5.33
N LEU A 69 -0.95 11.41 -4.78
CA LEU A 69 -1.42 10.33 -3.92
C LEU A 69 -2.48 9.53 -4.66
N ILE A 70 -2.24 8.24 -4.88
CA ILE A 70 -3.20 7.30 -5.45
C ILE A 70 -3.73 6.41 -4.33
N ILE A 71 -4.97 6.65 -3.92
CA ILE A 71 -5.66 5.91 -2.86
C ILE A 71 -6.85 5.20 -3.49
N GLY A 72 -6.59 4.07 -4.12
CA GLY A 72 -7.56 3.32 -4.92
C GLY A 72 -7.95 2.00 -4.25
N GLU A 73 -8.48 2.03 -3.03
CA GLU A 73 -8.76 0.82 -2.25
C GLU A 73 -10.26 0.51 -2.09
N HIS A 74 -11.12 1.48 -2.26
CA HIS A 74 -12.56 1.30 -2.13
C HIS A 74 -13.27 1.68 -3.43
N GLY A 75 -14.50 1.24 -3.59
CA GLY A 75 -15.31 1.47 -4.76
C GLY A 75 -16.08 0.23 -5.18
N ASP A 76 -17.07 0.42 -6.03
CA ASP A 76 -17.90 -0.65 -6.59
C ASP A 76 -17.31 -1.13 -7.92
N TYR A 77 -16.24 -1.93 -7.82
CA TYR A 77 -15.56 -2.53 -8.95
C TYR A 77 -15.83 -4.03 -9.02
N ALA A 78 -15.64 -4.61 -10.19
CA ALA A 78 -15.87 -6.04 -10.41
C ALA A 78 -14.89 -6.93 -9.62
N TRP A 79 -15.30 -8.16 -9.39
CA TRP A 79 -14.47 -9.25 -8.88
C TRP A 79 -14.16 -10.22 -10.00
N ASN A 80 -12.98 -10.82 -9.99
CA ASN A 80 -12.67 -11.91 -10.89
C ASN A 80 -12.94 -13.27 -10.23
N GLU A 81 -12.73 -14.35 -10.99
CA GLU A 81 -12.93 -15.74 -10.53
C GLU A 81 -12.01 -16.16 -9.37
N LYS A 82 -10.94 -15.40 -9.11
CA LYS A 82 -10.00 -15.61 -8.01
C LYS A 82 -10.36 -14.77 -6.77
N GLU A 83 -11.56 -14.20 -6.74
CA GLU A 83 -11.99 -13.31 -5.66
C GLU A 83 -11.10 -12.06 -5.48
N GLN A 84 -10.45 -11.61 -6.56
CA GLN A 84 -9.66 -10.39 -6.57
C GLN A 84 -10.52 -9.22 -6.99
N HIS A 85 -10.52 -8.16 -6.17
CA HIS A 85 -11.22 -6.92 -6.47
C HIS A 85 -10.43 -6.10 -7.49
N LEU A 86 -11.03 -5.83 -8.63
CA LEU A 86 -10.35 -5.24 -9.80
C LEU A 86 -10.19 -3.71 -9.68
N TYR A 87 -9.61 -3.26 -8.61
CA TYR A 87 -9.34 -1.84 -8.40
C TYR A 87 -8.52 -1.23 -9.53
N PRO A 88 -8.87 -0.03 -10.04
CA PRO A 88 -8.27 0.57 -11.23
C PRO A 88 -6.94 1.31 -10.98
N ARG A 89 -6.11 0.89 -10.00
CA ARG A 89 -4.87 1.57 -9.63
C ARG A 89 -3.91 1.75 -10.80
N ARG A 90 -3.77 0.71 -11.63
CA ARG A 90 -2.96 0.81 -12.86
C ARG A 90 -3.47 1.91 -13.78
N TYR A 91 -4.78 1.99 -13.99
CA TYR A 91 -5.40 3.03 -14.81
C TYR A 91 -5.13 4.42 -14.23
N PHE A 92 -5.27 4.61 -12.93
CA PHE A 92 -4.99 5.90 -12.29
C PHE A 92 -3.53 6.33 -12.47
N PHE A 93 -2.61 5.40 -12.27
CA PHE A 93 -1.19 5.68 -12.49
C PHE A 93 -0.87 5.94 -13.97
N GLU A 94 -1.49 5.21 -14.91
CA GLU A 94 -1.34 5.42 -16.35
C GLU A 94 -1.78 6.83 -16.78
N GLN A 95 -2.88 7.33 -16.22
CA GLN A 95 -3.33 8.71 -16.47
C GLN A 95 -2.29 9.74 -15.96
N ALA A 96 -1.73 9.51 -14.78
CA ALA A 96 -0.67 10.37 -14.25
C ALA A 96 0.58 10.33 -15.14
N CYS A 97 1.01 9.14 -15.58
CA CYS A 97 2.12 8.98 -16.51
C CYS A 97 1.90 9.71 -17.84
N GLY A 98 0.67 9.75 -18.34
CA GLY A 98 0.31 10.51 -19.54
C GLY A 98 0.57 12.01 -19.36
N VAL A 99 0.18 12.56 -18.20
CA VAL A 99 0.46 13.97 -17.87
C VAL A 99 1.96 14.21 -17.71
N PHE A 100 2.69 13.33 -17.06
CA PHE A 100 4.15 13.45 -16.89
C PHE A 100 4.86 13.48 -18.24
N ALA A 101 4.53 12.53 -19.12
CA ALA A 101 5.11 12.45 -20.45
C ALA A 101 4.80 13.70 -21.30
N SER A 102 3.58 14.21 -21.26
CA SER A 102 3.21 15.40 -22.03
C SER A 102 3.80 16.69 -21.48
N SER A 103 4.05 16.75 -20.16
CA SER A 103 4.66 17.91 -19.49
C SER A 103 6.20 17.86 -19.48
N GLY A 104 6.82 16.77 -19.93
CA GLY A 104 8.27 16.59 -19.92
C GLY A 104 8.90 16.55 -18.51
N ARG A 105 8.12 16.33 -17.47
CA ARG A 105 8.58 16.19 -16.07
C ARG A 105 7.69 15.26 -15.28
N SER A 106 8.25 14.63 -14.27
CA SER A 106 7.55 13.79 -13.30
C SER A 106 7.61 14.39 -11.90
N VAL A 107 6.78 13.89 -11.01
CA VAL A 107 6.76 14.22 -9.58
C VAL A 107 6.63 12.96 -8.75
N PRO A 108 6.97 12.98 -7.44
CA PRO A 108 6.78 11.84 -6.57
C PRO A 108 5.33 11.33 -6.59
N VAL A 109 5.19 10.03 -6.68
CA VAL A 109 3.89 9.34 -6.61
C VAL A 109 3.91 8.35 -5.47
N PHE A 110 2.94 8.44 -4.58
CA PHE A 110 2.61 7.40 -3.63
C PHE A 110 1.35 6.67 -4.10
N THR A 111 1.40 5.35 -4.15
CA THR A 111 0.21 4.52 -4.34
C THR A 111 0.01 3.62 -3.13
N ASP A 112 -1.22 3.56 -2.64
CA ASP A 112 -1.59 2.64 -1.56
C ASP A 112 -1.50 1.18 -2.02
N LYS A 113 -1.43 0.27 -1.05
CA LYS A 113 -1.30 -1.18 -1.31
C LYS A 113 -2.52 -1.68 -2.08
N HIS A 114 -2.33 -2.69 -2.85
CA HIS A 114 -1.13 -3.13 -3.53
C HIS A 114 -1.09 -2.48 -4.93
N LEU A 115 0.02 -2.56 -5.65
CA LEU A 115 0.13 -1.92 -6.98
C LEU A 115 -1.00 -2.32 -7.92
N SER A 116 -1.28 -3.62 -8.02
CA SER A 116 -2.38 -4.16 -8.81
C SER A 116 -2.73 -5.57 -8.37
N TRP A 117 -3.93 -6.02 -8.72
CA TRP A 117 -4.40 -7.41 -8.63
C TRP A 117 -3.72 -8.35 -9.65
N SER A 118 -2.94 -7.83 -10.58
CA SER A 118 -2.24 -8.57 -11.62
C SER A 118 -0.74 -8.26 -11.60
N TRP A 119 0.09 -9.32 -11.62
CA TRP A 119 1.54 -9.17 -11.71
C TRP A 119 1.97 -8.36 -12.94
N GLN A 120 1.38 -8.63 -14.10
CA GLN A 120 1.72 -7.92 -15.33
C GLN A 120 1.43 -6.42 -15.21
N GLN A 121 0.33 -6.05 -14.58
CA GLN A 121 -0.01 -4.65 -14.35
C GLN A 121 0.91 -4.00 -13.31
N ALA A 122 1.21 -4.68 -12.22
CA ALA A 122 2.13 -4.19 -11.20
C ALA A 122 3.53 -3.97 -11.76
N LYS A 123 4.02 -4.95 -12.54
CA LYS A 123 5.32 -4.83 -13.23
C LYS A 123 5.33 -3.66 -14.21
N TRP A 124 4.27 -3.49 -15.00
CA TRP A 124 4.15 -2.36 -15.91
C TRP A 124 4.21 -1.01 -15.17
N MET A 125 3.53 -0.89 -14.02
CA MET A 125 3.58 0.34 -13.21
C MET A 125 5.00 0.62 -12.73
N TYR A 126 5.70 -0.39 -12.25
CA TYR A 126 7.08 -0.27 -11.80
C TYR A 126 8.04 0.11 -12.94
N ASP A 127 7.96 -0.60 -14.08
CA ASP A 127 8.80 -0.33 -15.25
C ASP A 127 8.53 1.09 -15.79
N ARG A 128 7.26 1.48 -15.87
CA ARG A 128 6.85 2.81 -16.36
C ARG A 128 7.30 3.93 -15.43
N ALA A 129 7.27 3.71 -14.12
CA ALA A 129 7.81 4.66 -13.17
C ALA A 129 9.31 4.89 -13.41
N LYS A 130 10.08 3.84 -13.68
CA LYS A 130 11.50 3.94 -14.02
C LYS A 130 11.77 4.66 -15.34
N GLU A 131 10.98 4.35 -16.39
CA GLU A 131 11.11 4.99 -17.69
C GLU A 131 10.89 6.52 -17.65
N LEU A 132 10.02 6.98 -16.77
CA LEU A 132 9.66 8.38 -16.60
C LEU A 132 10.40 9.06 -15.43
N ASP A 133 11.37 8.40 -14.81
CA ASP A 133 12.08 8.87 -13.63
C ASP A 133 11.13 9.35 -12.51
N VAL A 134 10.01 8.63 -12.30
CA VAL A 134 9.05 8.93 -11.23
C VAL A 134 9.62 8.43 -9.90
N PRO A 135 9.84 9.29 -8.90
CA PRO A 135 10.07 8.85 -7.53
C PRO A 135 8.81 8.12 -7.01
N PHE A 136 8.84 6.79 -7.02
CA PHE A 136 7.66 5.95 -6.86
C PHE A 136 7.69 5.21 -5.54
N MET A 137 6.71 5.48 -4.68
CA MET A 137 6.46 4.76 -3.45
C MET A 137 5.18 3.95 -3.55
N ALA A 138 5.29 2.68 -3.18
CA ALA A 138 4.16 1.75 -3.14
C ALA A 138 4.33 0.79 -1.97
N GLY A 139 3.26 0.39 -1.34
CA GLY A 139 3.32 -0.60 -0.28
C GLY A 139 2.29 -0.42 0.82
N SER A 140 2.41 -1.26 1.83
CA SER A 140 1.57 -1.24 3.03
C SER A 140 2.04 -0.20 4.03
N SER A 141 1.10 0.33 4.81
CA SER A 141 1.40 1.16 5.98
C SER A 141 1.94 0.36 7.17
N LEU A 142 1.80 -0.97 7.18
CA LEU A 142 2.18 -1.80 8.34
C LEU A 142 3.67 -1.79 8.65
N PRO A 143 4.60 -1.81 7.69
CA PRO A 143 6.03 -1.71 7.97
C PRO A 143 6.42 -0.47 8.77
N VAL A 144 5.69 0.62 8.61
CA VAL A 144 5.93 1.91 9.28
C VAL A 144 4.94 2.20 10.42
N ALA A 145 4.03 1.25 10.71
CA ALA A 145 3.10 1.38 11.82
C ALA A 145 3.77 1.13 13.17
N TYR A 146 3.18 1.72 14.23
CA TYR A 146 3.60 1.44 15.60
C TYR A 146 3.43 -0.05 15.93
N ARG A 147 4.45 -0.63 16.56
CA ARG A 147 4.48 -2.03 17.01
C ARG A 147 4.33 -2.11 18.52
N LYS A 148 3.57 -3.08 18.97
CA LYS A 148 3.39 -3.32 20.42
C LYS A 148 3.59 -4.81 20.74
N PRO A 149 4.65 -5.18 21.49
CA PRO A 149 5.75 -4.30 21.92
C PRO A 149 6.56 -3.77 20.73
N TRP A 150 7.27 -2.67 20.93
CA TRP A 150 8.20 -2.18 19.92
C TRP A 150 9.31 -3.18 19.70
N LEU A 151 9.46 -3.64 18.48
CA LEU A 151 10.52 -4.55 18.07
C LEU A 151 11.05 -4.14 16.70
N GLU A 152 12.34 -3.98 16.62
CA GLU A 152 13.09 -3.82 15.39
C GLU A 152 14.41 -4.57 15.51
N HIS A 153 14.67 -5.47 14.59
CA HIS A 153 15.94 -6.19 14.57
C HIS A 153 17.09 -5.29 14.15
N GLU A 154 18.26 -5.49 14.72
CA GLU A 154 19.47 -4.90 14.18
C GLU A 154 19.75 -5.45 12.77
N LEU A 155 20.43 -4.65 11.94
CA LEU A 155 20.91 -5.15 10.66
C LEU A 155 21.88 -6.30 10.86
N GLU A 156 21.94 -7.23 9.92
CA GLU A 156 22.75 -8.45 9.98
C GLU A 156 22.36 -9.43 11.11
N THR A 157 21.12 -9.34 11.62
CA THR A 157 20.60 -10.32 12.57
C THR A 157 20.53 -11.71 11.92
N PRO A 158 21.03 -12.77 12.57
CA PRO A 158 20.95 -14.13 12.04
C PRO A 158 19.53 -14.68 12.18
N ILE A 159 18.70 -14.43 11.17
CA ILE A 159 17.32 -14.94 11.09
C ILE A 159 17.32 -16.15 10.15
N GLU A 160 16.92 -17.31 10.65
CA GLU A 160 16.83 -18.55 9.90
C GLU A 160 15.39 -18.86 9.48
N GLU A 161 14.41 -18.51 10.32
CA GLU A 161 13.00 -18.77 10.11
C GLU A 161 12.16 -17.61 10.67
N ALA A 162 11.07 -17.29 10.00
CA ALA A 162 10.14 -16.28 10.47
C ALA A 162 8.70 -16.66 10.13
N LEU A 163 7.76 -16.21 10.95
CA LEU A 163 6.33 -16.42 10.78
C LEU A 163 5.58 -15.11 11.01
N SER A 164 4.63 -14.82 10.14
CA SER A 164 3.64 -13.77 10.34
C SER A 164 2.25 -14.38 10.38
N ILE A 165 1.45 -14.00 11.37
CA ILE A 165 0.04 -14.37 11.50
C ILE A 165 -0.81 -13.14 11.26
N ALA A 166 -1.78 -13.24 10.37
CA ALA A 166 -2.76 -12.20 10.11
C ALA A 166 -4.18 -12.79 9.99
N TYR A 167 -5.18 -11.93 10.06
CA TYR A 167 -6.58 -12.31 9.88
C TYR A 167 -7.16 -11.61 8.66
N GLY A 168 -8.30 -12.13 8.16
CA GLY A 168 -9.00 -11.57 7.02
C GLY A 168 -8.67 -12.24 5.69
N GLY A 169 -9.28 -11.76 4.61
CA GLY A 169 -9.13 -12.35 3.28
C GLY A 169 -7.71 -12.19 2.72
N LEU A 170 -7.26 -13.21 2.00
CA LEU A 170 -5.92 -13.26 1.41
C LEU A 170 -5.63 -12.04 0.53
N GLU A 171 -6.56 -11.66 -0.34
CA GLU A 171 -6.39 -10.55 -1.28
C GLU A 171 -6.31 -9.17 -0.63
N SER A 172 -6.84 -9.00 0.57
CA SER A 172 -6.81 -7.71 1.27
C SER A 172 -5.79 -7.67 2.40
N TYR A 173 -5.74 -8.70 3.24
CA TYR A 173 -4.89 -8.73 4.43
C TYR A 173 -3.61 -9.58 4.25
N GLY A 174 -3.60 -10.53 3.32
CA GLY A 174 -2.40 -11.31 3.02
C GLY A 174 -1.23 -10.43 2.57
N PHE A 175 -1.49 -9.38 1.79
CA PHE A 175 -0.46 -8.40 1.42
C PHE A 175 0.16 -7.74 2.66
N HIS A 176 -0.66 -7.33 3.63
CA HIS A 176 -0.18 -6.75 4.88
C HIS A 176 0.65 -7.74 5.70
N ALA A 177 0.24 -9.01 5.76
CA ALA A 177 1.01 -10.06 6.44
C ALA A 177 2.39 -10.26 5.81
N LEU A 178 2.46 -10.28 4.48
CA LEU A 178 3.71 -10.41 3.73
C LEU A 178 4.61 -9.18 3.92
N GLU A 179 4.08 -7.97 3.87
CA GLU A 179 4.82 -6.74 4.12
C GLU A 179 5.37 -6.68 5.56
N THR A 180 4.57 -7.12 6.55
CA THR A 180 5.01 -7.22 7.94
C THR A 180 6.15 -8.22 8.08
N LEU A 181 6.02 -9.40 7.47
CA LEU A 181 7.06 -10.41 7.47
C LEU A 181 8.34 -9.88 6.82
N GLN A 182 8.21 -9.32 5.62
CA GLN A 182 9.33 -8.86 4.81
C GLN A 182 10.12 -7.74 5.51
N CYS A 183 9.46 -6.72 6.04
CA CYS A 183 10.16 -5.61 6.71
C CYS A 183 10.98 -6.07 7.94
N MET A 184 10.63 -7.21 8.55
CA MET A 184 11.40 -7.79 9.65
C MET A 184 12.56 -8.64 9.13
N VAL A 185 12.33 -9.47 8.11
CA VAL A 185 13.35 -10.42 7.62
C VAL A 185 14.38 -9.78 6.67
N GLU A 186 14.09 -8.62 6.10
CA GLU A 186 15.06 -7.84 5.31
C GLU A 186 16.28 -7.39 6.13
N ARG A 187 16.14 -7.35 7.46
CA ARG A 187 17.23 -7.01 8.38
C ARG A 187 18.15 -8.19 8.71
N ARG A 188 17.89 -9.36 8.08
CA ARG A 188 18.71 -10.57 8.27
C ARG A 188 20.12 -10.40 7.71
N LYS A 189 21.02 -11.27 8.18
CA LYS A 189 22.39 -11.35 7.68
C LYS A 189 22.40 -11.54 6.15
N GLY A 190 23.10 -10.65 5.47
CA GLY A 190 23.16 -10.60 4.02
C GLY A 190 22.01 -9.82 3.35
N GLY A 191 21.07 -9.27 4.14
CA GLY A 191 19.98 -8.43 3.63
C GLY A 191 18.98 -9.14 2.74
N GLU A 192 18.37 -8.40 1.82
CA GLU A 192 17.39 -8.93 0.87
C GLU A 192 18.07 -9.71 -0.26
N THR A 193 17.68 -10.95 -0.44
CA THR A 193 18.26 -11.88 -1.45
C THR A 193 17.24 -12.38 -2.46
N GLY A 194 15.99 -11.88 -2.40
CA GLY A 194 14.88 -12.34 -3.23
C GLY A 194 14.19 -13.60 -2.70
N ILE A 195 13.14 -14.01 -3.38
CA ILE A 195 12.32 -15.18 -3.04
C ILE A 195 12.56 -16.26 -4.09
N VAL A 196 12.98 -17.44 -3.64
CA VAL A 196 13.30 -18.57 -4.54
C VAL A 196 12.10 -19.48 -4.80
N ALA A 197 11.12 -19.53 -3.89
CA ALA A 197 9.91 -20.33 -4.04
C ALA A 197 8.77 -19.78 -3.19
N VAL A 198 7.54 -19.92 -3.68
CA VAL A 198 6.31 -19.60 -2.96
C VAL A 198 5.35 -20.77 -3.08
N GLN A 199 4.66 -21.09 -2.00
CA GLN A 199 3.57 -22.03 -1.98
C GLN A 199 2.39 -21.44 -1.21
N CYS A 200 1.19 -21.57 -1.76
CA CYS A 200 -0.07 -21.28 -1.08
C CYS A 200 -0.77 -22.61 -0.78
N LEU A 201 -1.21 -22.77 0.46
CA LEU A 201 -1.96 -23.93 0.93
C LEU A 201 -3.23 -23.44 1.64
N GLU A 202 -4.29 -24.24 1.58
CA GLU A 202 -5.58 -23.93 2.20
C GLU A 202 -6.12 -25.12 3.00
N GLY A 203 -6.94 -24.83 4.01
CA GLY A 203 -7.61 -25.85 4.82
C GLY A 203 -6.66 -26.82 5.51
N GLU A 204 -6.99 -28.12 5.46
CA GLU A 204 -6.19 -29.18 6.11
C GLU A 204 -4.77 -29.28 5.58
N ALA A 205 -4.52 -28.96 4.30
CA ALA A 205 -3.19 -29.04 3.70
C ALA A 205 -2.17 -28.10 4.42
N VAL A 206 -2.63 -27.06 5.08
CA VAL A 206 -1.77 -26.18 5.92
C VAL A 206 -1.22 -26.96 7.11
N TRP A 207 -2.07 -27.72 7.78
CA TRP A 207 -1.74 -28.48 8.97
C TRP A 207 -0.93 -29.73 8.65
N GLU A 208 -1.24 -30.41 7.56
CA GLU A 208 -0.43 -31.52 7.02
C GLU A 208 0.99 -31.04 6.70
N ALA A 209 1.15 -29.85 6.13
CA ALA A 209 2.46 -29.25 5.85
C ALA A 209 3.23 -28.96 7.13
N ARG A 210 2.56 -28.49 8.20
CA ARG A 210 3.16 -28.34 9.53
C ARG A 210 3.66 -29.68 10.08
N ASP A 211 2.81 -30.70 10.05
CA ASP A 211 3.12 -32.01 10.61
C ASP A 211 4.25 -32.72 9.81
N ALA A 212 4.40 -32.37 8.54
CA ALA A 212 5.52 -32.76 7.71
C ALA A 212 6.79 -31.89 7.90
N GLY A 213 6.77 -30.95 8.85
CA GLY A 213 7.93 -30.10 9.16
C GLY A 213 8.24 -29.03 8.10
N ARG A 214 7.28 -28.66 7.26
CA ARG A 214 7.46 -27.67 6.18
C ARG A 214 7.39 -26.23 6.68
N TRP A 215 6.82 -26.02 7.84
CA TRP A 215 6.82 -24.75 8.57
C TRP A 215 6.71 -25.00 10.08
N SER A 216 7.15 -24.03 10.88
CA SER A 216 7.31 -24.21 12.34
C SER A 216 6.01 -24.06 13.10
N GLY A 217 5.44 -25.18 13.57
CA GLY A 217 4.34 -25.17 14.53
C GLY A 217 4.72 -24.54 15.88
N ALA A 218 5.99 -24.60 16.27
CA ALA A 218 6.47 -23.97 17.49
C ALA A 218 6.44 -22.44 17.40
N LEU A 219 6.85 -21.85 16.29
CA LEU A 219 6.73 -20.42 16.06
C LEU A 219 5.26 -19.97 16.03
N ALA A 220 4.38 -20.77 15.43
CA ALA A 220 2.95 -20.46 15.43
C ALA A 220 2.37 -20.46 16.84
N ALA A 221 2.70 -21.45 17.67
CA ALA A 221 2.25 -21.52 19.05
C ALA A 221 2.73 -20.31 19.89
N LEU A 222 4.00 -19.91 19.71
CA LEU A 222 4.54 -18.72 20.37
C LEU A 222 3.85 -17.44 19.92
N ALA A 223 3.59 -17.28 18.62
CA ALA A 223 2.91 -16.09 18.10
C ALA A 223 1.46 -16.00 18.60
N LEU A 224 0.71 -17.11 18.60
CA LEU A 224 -0.66 -17.15 19.10
C LEU A 224 -0.73 -16.84 20.62
N ALA A 225 0.20 -17.36 21.41
CA ALA A 225 0.27 -17.06 22.84
C ALA A 225 0.47 -15.56 23.13
N GLN A 226 1.16 -14.82 22.23
CA GLN A 226 1.31 -13.36 22.36
C GLN A 226 0.00 -12.62 22.05
N VAL A 227 -0.80 -13.11 21.12
CA VAL A 227 -2.12 -12.53 20.80
C VAL A 227 -3.11 -12.70 21.95
N GLU A 228 -3.07 -13.85 22.61
CA GLU A 228 -3.94 -14.14 23.77
C GLU A 228 -3.56 -13.35 25.03
N ALA A 229 -2.31 -12.94 25.15
CA ALA A 229 -1.79 -12.21 26.32
C ALA A 229 -1.97 -10.68 26.23
N GLY A 230 -2.34 -10.14 25.11
CA GLY A 230 -2.46 -8.68 24.80
C GLY A 230 -3.86 -8.19 24.68
#